data_65fe897c943f5343556979870c3df4af
#
_entry.id   65fe897c943f5343556979870c3df4af
#
_cell.length_a   1.000
_cell.length_b   1.000
_cell.length_c   1.000
_cell.angle_alpha   90.00
_cell.angle_beta   90.00
_cell.angle_gamma   90.00
#
_symmetry.space_group_name_H-M   'P 1'
#
loop_
_entity.id
_entity.type
_entity.pdbx_description
1 polymer ?
#
loop_
_entity_poly.entity_id
_entity_poly.type
_entity_poly.pdbx_seq_one_letter_code
_entity_poly.pdbx_strand_id
1 'polypeptide(L)'
;MTHSRREFFTASGGLMAAGLWSADGTAAAPESAPSPPPESWTVRELKADVLVAGGGLAGVCAALAAARNGASVILVQDRSRLGGNSSSEIRMHVCGANHSKELHPWRETGIIEALKLTESATNRQRSFEMWDLLLY
;
A
#
# COMPACT_ATOMS: atom_id res chain seq x y z
N MET A 1 10.72 -33.14 1.73
CA MET A 1 11.40 -32.14 0.88
C MET A 1 10.58 -30.87 0.97
N THR A 2 11.02 -29.92 1.76
CA THR A 2 10.33 -28.65 1.98
C THR A 2 10.85 -27.64 0.96
N HIS A 3 10.11 -27.42 -0.11
CA HIS A 3 10.42 -26.33 -1.05
C HIS A 3 10.22 -24.98 -0.36
N SER A 4 11.24 -24.13 -0.42
CA SER A 4 11.17 -22.77 0.11
C SER A 4 10.18 -21.93 -0.70
N ARG A 5 9.45 -21.02 -0.02
CA ARG A 5 8.52 -20.09 -0.70
C ARG A 5 9.16 -19.25 -1.82
N ARG A 6 10.48 -19.06 -1.75
CA ARG A 6 11.23 -18.35 -2.81
C ARG A 6 11.32 -19.16 -4.10
N GLU A 7 11.44 -20.48 -4.02
CA GLU A 7 11.50 -21.36 -5.20
C GLU A 7 10.15 -21.46 -5.91
N PHE A 8 9.05 -21.35 -5.16
CA PHE A 8 7.70 -21.32 -5.73
C PHE A 8 7.47 -20.08 -6.61
N PHE A 9 7.93 -18.91 -6.20
CA PHE A 9 7.81 -17.68 -6.98
C PHE A 9 8.70 -17.68 -8.24
N THR A 10 9.88 -18.30 -8.21
CA THR A 10 10.75 -18.43 -9.38
C THR A 10 10.23 -19.48 -10.37
N ALA A 11 9.60 -20.55 -9.92
CA ALA A 11 9.06 -21.59 -10.79
C ALA A 11 7.74 -21.19 -11.46
N SER A 12 6.88 -20.41 -10.79
CA SER A 12 5.60 -19.96 -11.38
C SER A 12 5.74 -18.74 -12.30
N GLY A 13 6.78 -17.93 -12.16
CA GLY A 13 7.07 -16.79 -13.04
C GLY A 13 7.61 -17.17 -14.43
N GLY A 14 8.19 -18.37 -14.56
CA GLY A 14 8.82 -18.81 -15.79
C GLY A 14 7.87 -19.31 -16.91
N LEU A 15 6.65 -19.71 -16.58
CA LEU A 15 5.73 -20.31 -17.57
C LEU A 15 4.75 -19.33 -18.22
N MET A 16 4.59 -18.12 -17.67
CA MET A 16 3.67 -17.12 -18.24
C MET A 16 4.33 -16.10 -19.17
N ALA A 17 5.65 -16.04 -19.22
CA ALA A 17 6.38 -15.05 -20.01
C ALA A 17 6.75 -15.50 -21.44
N ALA A 18 6.50 -16.76 -21.83
CA ALA A 18 6.98 -17.30 -23.10
C ALA A 18 6.01 -17.10 -24.29
N GLY A 19 4.86 -16.45 -24.10
CA GLY A 19 3.79 -16.47 -25.10
C GLY A 19 3.48 -15.19 -25.86
N LEU A 20 3.96 -14.01 -25.47
CA LEU A 20 3.46 -12.74 -26.03
C LEU A 20 4.52 -11.62 -26.16
N TRP A 21 5.80 -11.94 -26.31
CA TRP A 21 6.76 -10.88 -26.62
C TRP A 21 7.13 -10.93 -28.11
N SER A 22 6.49 -10.07 -28.90
CA SER A 22 6.97 -9.75 -30.26
C SER A 22 8.32 -9.06 -30.16
N ALA A 23 9.25 -9.49 -31.00
CA ALA A 23 10.66 -9.07 -30.98
C ALA A 23 10.93 -7.64 -31.52
N ASP A 24 9.94 -6.76 -31.55
CA ASP A 24 10.08 -5.37 -32.02
C ASP A 24 9.99 -4.31 -30.89
N GLY A 25 10.26 -4.72 -29.65
CA GLY A 25 10.42 -3.77 -28.55
C GLY A 25 11.77 -3.09 -28.64
N THR A 26 11.85 -1.91 -29.26
CA THR A 26 12.91 -0.95 -29.01
C THR A 26 13.00 -0.77 -27.50
N ALA A 27 14.09 -1.23 -26.89
CA ALA A 27 14.37 -1.01 -25.50
C ALA A 27 14.24 0.50 -25.24
N ALA A 28 13.29 0.90 -24.37
CA ALA A 28 13.20 2.28 -23.94
C ALA A 28 14.58 2.69 -23.43
N ALA A 29 15.08 3.81 -23.91
CA ALA A 29 16.34 4.37 -23.39
C ALA A 29 16.25 4.43 -21.88
N PRO A 30 17.33 4.14 -21.13
CA PRO A 30 17.31 4.23 -19.68
C PRO A 30 16.82 5.62 -19.30
N GLU A 31 15.75 5.68 -18.52
CA GLU A 31 15.20 6.92 -18.00
C GLU A 31 16.34 7.71 -17.38
N SER A 32 16.56 8.93 -17.86
CA SER A 32 17.64 9.77 -17.38
C SER A 32 17.51 9.94 -15.86
N ALA A 33 18.60 9.79 -15.13
CA ALA A 33 18.61 10.02 -13.70
C ALA A 33 17.89 11.35 -13.38
N PRO A 34 17.06 11.40 -12.34
CA PRO A 34 16.34 12.62 -11.97
C PRO A 34 17.34 13.77 -11.79
N SER A 35 16.99 14.95 -12.33
CA SER A 35 17.82 16.14 -12.18
C SER A 35 18.03 16.46 -10.69
N PRO A 36 19.21 16.92 -10.28
CA PRO A 36 19.44 17.31 -8.90
C PRO A 36 18.44 18.42 -8.49
N PRO A 37 17.97 18.40 -7.23
CA PRO A 37 17.07 19.43 -6.75
C PRO A 37 17.70 20.83 -6.86
N PRO A 38 16.91 21.89 -7.06
CA PRO A 38 17.42 23.26 -7.08
C PRO A 38 18.16 23.58 -5.78
N GLU A 39 19.19 24.39 -5.85
CA GLU A 39 20.02 24.77 -4.68
C GLU A 39 19.26 25.38 -3.50
N SER A 40 18.03 25.86 -3.75
CA SER A 40 17.15 26.42 -2.72
C SER A 40 16.43 25.36 -1.87
N TRP A 41 16.54 24.07 -2.23
CA TRP A 41 15.88 23.01 -1.49
C TRP A 41 16.73 22.52 -0.31
N THR A 42 16.09 22.37 0.84
CA THR A 42 16.70 21.72 2.00
C THR A 42 16.58 20.22 1.85
N VAL A 43 17.70 19.54 1.62
CA VAL A 43 17.76 18.09 1.55
C VAL A 43 17.89 17.54 2.96
N ARG A 44 17.03 16.59 3.34
CA ARG A 44 17.11 15.82 4.58
C ARG A 44 17.35 14.35 4.24
N GLU A 45 18.43 13.80 4.75
CA GLU A 45 18.67 12.37 4.66
C GLU A 45 17.98 11.65 5.84
N LEU A 46 17.19 10.66 5.52
CA LEU A 46 16.51 9.80 6.48
C LEU A 46 16.92 8.35 6.22
N LYS A 47 17.05 7.58 7.29
CA LYS A 47 17.36 6.15 7.19
C LYS A 47 16.24 5.35 7.82
N ALA A 48 15.81 4.30 7.14
CA ALA A 48 14.83 3.34 7.64
C ALA A 48 15.08 1.97 7.01
N ASP A 49 14.55 0.93 7.64
CA ASP A 49 14.61 -0.42 7.09
C ASP A 49 13.63 -0.60 5.92
N VAL A 50 12.51 0.12 5.96
CA VAL A 50 11.47 0.07 4.94
C VAL A 50 11.03 1.48 4.55
N LEU A 51 11.06 1.76 3.26
CA LEU A 51 10.44 2.94 2.66
C LEU A 51 9.17 2.56 1.94
N VAL A 52 8.06 3.17 2.32
CA VAL A 52 6.76 3.01 1.65
C VAL A 52 6.47 4.28 0.85
N ALA A 53 6.47 4.17 -0.47
CA ALA A 53 6.14 5.26 -1.37
C ALA A 53 4.65 5.24 -1.71
N GLY A 54 3.91 6.21 -1.18
CA GLY A 54 2.47 6.38 -1.35
C GLY A 54 1.68 6.01 -0.08
N GLY A 55 0.97 7.00 0.44
CA GLY A 55 0.14 6.89 1.64
C GLY A 55 -1.32 6.52 1.36
N GLY A 56 -1.61 5.84 0.26
CA GLY A 56 -2.91 5.19 0.06
C GLY A 56 -3.16 4.12 1.12
N LEU A 57 -4.37 3.58 1.21
CA LEU A 57 -4.71 2.61 2.25
C LEU A 57 -3.79 1.39 2.24
N ALA A 58 -3.37 0.92 1.06
CA ALA A 58 -2.40 -0.17 0.94
C ALA A 58 -1.04 0.20 1.53
N GLY A 59 -0.55 1.42 1.28
CA GLY A 59 0.69 1.92 1.85
C GLY A 59 0.62 2.06 3.37
N VAL A 60 -0.49 2.56 3.89
CA VAL A 60 -0.73 2.62 5.35
C VAL A 60 -0.68 1.22 5.96
N CYS A 61 -1.37 0.26 5.36
CA CYS A 61 -1.35 -1.13 5.83
C CYS A 61 0.06 -1.74 5.75
N ALA A 62 0.79 -1.47 4.68
CA ALA A 62 2.17 -1.96 4.52
C ALA A 62 3.11 -1.35 5.58
N ALA A 63 3.00 -0.05 5.82
CA ALA A 63 3.78 0.64 6.85
C ALA A 63 3.49 0.09 8.26
N LEU A 64 2.21 -0.08 8.59
CA LEU A 64 1.78 -0.67 9.86
C LEU A 64 2.27 -2.11 10.01
N ALA A 65 2.20 -2.91 8.93
CA ALA A 65 2.69 -4.29 8.96
C ALA A 65 4.20 -4.33 9.23
N ALA A 66 4.98 -3.52 8.54
CA ALA A 66 6.43 -3.44 8.73
C ALA A 66 6.77 -2.98 10.15
N ALA A 67 6.14 -1.92 10.64
CA ALA A 67 6.36 -1.39 11.99
C ALA A 67 5.99 -2.41 13.08
N ARG A 68 4.87 -3.13 12.94
CA ARG A 68 4.45 -4.19 13.87
C ARG A 68 5.43 -5.37 13.92
N ASN A 69 6.21 -5.55 12.86
CA ASN A 69 7.29 -6.56 12.81
C ASN A 69 8.65 -6.00 13.25
N GLY A 70 8.69 -4.81 13.83
CA GLY A 70 9.89 -4.21 14.43
C GLY A 70 10.79 -3.46 13.47
N ALA A 71 10.39 -3.26 12.22
CA ALA A 71 11.15 -2.45 11.26
C ALA A 71 10.96 -0.95 11.51
N SER A 72 12.01 -0.15 11.33
CA SER A 72 11.90 1.30 11.19
C SER A 72 11.30 1.63 9.82
N VAL A 73 10.28 2.47 9.78
CA VAL A 73 9.51 2.72 8.56
C VAL A 73 9.42 4.21 8.25
N ILE A 74 9.63 4.55 6.99
CA ILE A 74 9.30 5.87 6.44
C ILE A 74 8.17 5.68 5.43
N LEU A 75 7.05 6.37 5.64
CA LEU A 75 5.96 6.46 4.67
C LEU A 75 5.99 7.86 4.06
N VAL A 76 6.09 7.91 2.73
CA VAL A 76 6.09 9.15 1.95
C VAL A 76 4.76 9.29 1.22
N GLN A 77 4.15 10.45 1.38
CA GLN A 77 2.90 10.81 0.71
C GLN A 77 3.01 12.22 0.13
N ASP A 78 2.57 12.39 -1.11
CA ASP A 78 2.56 13.67 -1.83
C ASP A 78 1.34 14.55 -1.46
N ARG A 79 0.31 13.95 -0.86
CA ARG A 79 -0.92 14.63 -0.47
C ARG A 79 -0.98 14.86 1.04
N SER A 80 -1.81 15.81 1.44
CA SER A 80 -2.00 16.17 2.84
C SER A 80 -2.74 15.12 3.67
N ARG A 81 -3.33 14.11 3.02
CA ARG A 81 -4.15 13.06 3.67
C ARG A 81 -3.63 11.68 3.32
N LEU A 82 -3.68 10.79 4.31
CA LEU A 82 -3.48 9.36 4.11
C LEU A 82 -4.79 8.69 3.68
N GLY A 83 -4.70 7.47 3.16
CA GLY A 83 -5.87 6.68 2.79
C GLY A 83 -6.22 6.71 1.30
N GLY A 84 -5.69 7.64 0.52
CA GLY A 84 -5.94 7.72 -0.93
C GLY A 84 -7.45 7.88 -1.23
N ASN A 85 -8.03 6.94 -1.97
CA ASN A 85 -9.45 6.99 -2.31
C ASN A 85 -10.38 6.95 -1.09
N SER A 86 -9.95 6.38 0.03
CA SER A 86 -10.75 6.33 1.26
C SER A 86 -10.66 7.60 2.09
N SER A 87 -9.78 8.54 1.75
CA SER A 87 -9.63 9.82 2.45
C SER A 87 -10.80 10.77 2.20
N SER A 88 -10.85 11.84 2.98
CA SER A 88 -11.81 12.93 2.79
C SER A 88 -11.69 13.65 1.43
N GLU A 89 -10.57 13.47 0.71
CA GLU A 89 -10.36 14.06 -0.62
C GLU A 89 -11.23 13.39 -1.68
N ILE A 90 -11.39 12.06 -1.64
CA ILE A 90 -12.14 11.28 -2.66
C ILE A 90 -13.45 10.73 -2.09
N ARG A 91 -13.48 10.40 -0.80
CA ARG A 91 -14.67 9.96 -0.05
C ARG A 91 -15.26 8.64 -0.53
N MET A 92 -14.41 7.67 -0.85
CA MET A 92 -14.85 6.30 -1.12
C MET A 92 -14.73 5.46 0.15
N HIS A 93 -15.83 4.92 0.62
CA HIS A 93 -15.81 4.02 1.77
C HIS A 93 -15.01 2.75 1.46
N VAL A 94 -14.28 2.27 2.46
CA VAL A 94 -13.61 0.98 2.39
C VAL A 94 -14.67 -0.12 2.41
N CYS A 95 -14.88 -0.74 1.26
CA CYS A 95 -15.73 -1.91 1.10
C CYS A 95 -14.81 -3.12 0.98
N GLY A 96 -14.60 -3.86 2.06
CA GLY A 96 -13.86 -5.12 2.02
C GLY A 96 -14.62 -6.20 1.24
N ALA A 97 -13.97 -7.32 0.95
CA ALA A 97 -14.66 -8.52 0.47
C ALA A 97 -15.70 -8.93 1.53
N ASN A 98 -16.94 -8.68 1.22
CA ASN A 98 -18.05 -8.89 2.13
C ASN A 98 -19.14 -9.71 1.46
N HIS A 99 -19.20 -10.98 1.82
CA HIS A 99 -20.22 -11.93 1.39
C HIS A 99 -21.36 -12.04 2.43
N SER A 100 -21.87 -10.91 2.87
CA SER A 100 -22.90 -10.83 3.93
C SER A 100 -24.22 -11.54 3.59
N LYS A 101 -24.47 -11.83 2.32
CA LYS A 101 -25.67 -12.55 1.85
C LYS A 101 -25.51 -14.07 1.85
N GLU A 102 -24.32 -14.58 2.09
CA GLU A 102 -24.05 -16.00 2.14
C GLU A 102 -24.38 -16.60 3.51
N LEU A 103 -24.62 -17.89 3.55
CA LEU A 103 -24.92 -18.63 4.79
C LEU A 103 -23.77 -18.49 5.82
N HIS A 104 -22.53 -18.42 5.32
CA HIS A 104 -21.35 -18.17 6.12
C HIS A 104 -20.70 -16.86 5.64
N PRO A 105 -21.11 -15.69 6.16
CA PRO A 105 -20.56 -14.42 5.77
C PRO A 105 -19.08 -14.33 6.15
N TRP A 106 -18.26 -13.92 5.21
CA TRP A 106 -16.82 -13.71 5.41
C TRP A 106 -16.40 -12.35 4.88
N ARG A 107 -15.32 -11.83 5.42
CA ARG A 107 -14.78 -10.50 5.08
C ARG A 107 -13.26 -10.51 5.21
N GLU A 108 -12.63 -9.47 4.74
CA GLU A 108 -11.21 -9.26 4.96
C GLU A 108 -10.90 -9.08 6.45
N THR A 109 -9.76 -9.61 6.86
CA THR A 109 -9.25 -9.61 8.23
C THR A 109 -7.92 -8.87 8.32
N GLY A 110 -7.27 -8.91 9.48
CA GLY A 110 -5.95 -8.34 9.69
C GLY A 110 -5.96 -6.84 9.94
N ILE A 111 -5.05 -6.10 9.31
CA ILE A 111 -4.88 -4.66 9.59
C ILE A 111 -6.12 -3.88 9.20
N ILE A 112 -6.72 -4.20 8.05
CA ILE A 112 -7.93 -3.49 7.61
C ILE A 112 -9.10 -3.72 8.57
N GLU A 113 -9.24 -4.92 9.13
CA GLU A 113 -10.24 -5.19 10.15
C GLU A 113 -9.96 -4.37 11.42
N ALA A 114 -8.72 -4.32 11.89
CA ALA A 114 -8.34 -3.52 13.05
C ALA A 114 -8.69 -2.03 12.86
N LEU A 115 -8.40 -1.47 11.69
CA LEU A 115 -8.77 -0.10 11.34
C LEU A 115 -10.29 0.09 11.33
N LYS A 116 -11.05 -0.83 10.74
CA LYS A 116 -12.52 -0.76 10.69
C LYS A 116 -13.18 -0.92 12.07
N LEU A 117 -12.62 -1.73 12.94
CA LEU A 117 -13.10 -1.86 14.32
C LEU A 117 -12.86 -0.56 15.11
N THR A 118 -11.67 0.03 14.95
CA THR A 118 -11.35 1.32 15.57
C THR A 118 -12.26 2.43 15.03
N GLU A 119 -12.48 2.48 13.72
CA GLU A 119 -13.43 3.40 13.11
C GLU A 119 -14.83 3.26 13.73
N SER A 120 -15.31 2.03 13.85
CA SER A 120 -16.66 1.78 14.38
C SER A 120 -16.81 2.24 15.83
N ALA A 121 -15.73 2.19 16.61
CA ALA A 121 -15.72 2.63 18.00
C ALA A 121 -15.62 4.15 18.14
N THR A 122 -14.82 4.81 17.29
CA THR A 122 -14.46 6.23 17.44
C THR A 122 -15.19 7.15 16.49
N ASN A 123 -15.62 6.66 15.33
CA ASN A 123 -16.26 7.43 14.27
C ASN A 123 -17.70 6.96 14.00
N ARG A 124 -18.58 7.14 14.97
CA ARG A 124 -19.99 6.71 14.87
C ARG A 124 -20.75 7.35 13.71
N GLN A 125 -20.37 8.56 13.31
CA GLN A 125 -20.98 9.29 12.20
C GLN A 125 -20.41 8.88 10.85
N ARG A 126 -19.36 8.06 10.83
CA ARG A 126 -18.63 7.64 9.62
C ARG A 126 -18.19 8.82 8.76
N SER A 127 -17.73 9.90 9.40
CA SER A 127 -17.17 11.03 8.67
C SER A 127 -15.79 10.68 8.12
N PHE A 128 -15.49 11.15 6.93
CA PHE A 128 -14.21 10.92 6.28
C PHE A 128 -13.08 11.68 6.98
N GLU A 129 -13.38 12.81 7.57
CA GLU A 129 -12.42 13.61 8.33
C GLU A 129 -11.94 12.87 9.60
N MET A 130 -12.83 12.15 10.28
CA MET A 130 -12.46 11.30 11.41
C MET A 130 -11.72 10.04 10.95
N TRP A 131 -12.03 9.53 9.78
CA TRP A 131 -11.27 8.45 9.17
C TRP A 131 -9.84 8.88 8.85
N ASP A 132 -9.64 10.07 8.28
CA ASP A 132 -8.31 10.64 8.03
C ASP A 132 -7.49 10.70 9.33
N LEU A 133 -8.09 11.20 10.43
CA LEU A 133 -7.42 11.27 11.73
C LEU A 133 -7.03 9.88 12.28
N LEU A 134 -7.80 8.86 11.97
CA LEU A 134 -7.51 7.50 12.41
C LEU A 134 -6.31 6.89 11.66
N LEU A 135 -6.04 7.35 10.44
CA LEU A 135 -4.93 6.85 9.63
C LEU A 135 -3.59 7.53 9.95
N TYR A 136 -3.59 8.63 10.74
CA TYR A 136 -2.39 9.29 11.25
C TYR A 136 -1.93 8.69 12.58
#